data_55e9f362c3c59d026ca47bce7ff70f98
#
_entry.id   55e9f362c3c59d026ca47bce7ff70f98
#
_cell.length_a   1.000
_cell.length_b   1.000
_cell.length_c   1.000
_cell.angle_alpha   90.00
_cell.angle_beta   90.00
_cell.angle_gamma   90.00
#
_symmetry.space_group_name_H-M   'P 1'
#
loop_
_entity.id
_entity.type
_entity.pdbx_description
1 polymer ?
#
loop_
_entity_poly.entity_id
_entity_poly.type
_entity_poly.pdbx_seq_one_letter_code
_entity_poly.pdbx_strand_id
1 'polypeptide(L)'
;MKLYNIVFSPTGGTKKVADCLTSALEGEVTTVDLTDSKLDFDSISLTKEDAAVISVPSYGGRVPAVAAERLSQVHGNGARAVLVCVYGNRAYEDTLVELEDAAKQAGFQSIAAVAAVAEHSIARQFAAGRPDSQDAAQLSDFAKQIQHKLSENNLTEPAIPGNRPYKKAGGAGLVPKPTKECVRCGVCAQSCPVQAIDKEDPKKVDDKACISCMRCISVCPHAARKANPVMLSAVSLMLKKVCSERKECELFL
;
A
#
# COMPACT_ATOMS: atom_id res chain seq x y z
N MET A 1 -7.91 -21.15 11.41
CA MET A 1 -7.92 -19.82 10.79
C MET A 1 -6.60 -19.64 10.02
N LYS A 2 -6.64 -19.39 8.73
CA LYS A 2 -5.48 -18.89 7.97
C LYS A 2 -5.50 -17.38 8.01
N LEU A 3 -4.33 -16.76 8.00
CA LEU A 3 -4.17 -15.31 7.96
C LEU A 3 -3.57 -14.91 6.60
N TYR A 4 -4.30 -14.13 5.83
CA TYR A 4 -3.83 -13.63 4.54
C TYR A 4 -3.26 -12.22 4.69
N ASN A 5 -2.01 -12.02 4.23
CA ASN A 5 -1.38 -10.71 4.10
C ASN A 5 -1.51 -10.24 2.65
N ILE A 6 -2.60 -9.54 2.32
CA ILE A 6 -2.90 -9.04 0.98
C ILE A 6 -2.33 -7.62 0.85
N VAL A 7 -1.25 -7.44 0.09
CA VAL A 7 -0.48 -6.21 0.17
C VAL A 7 -0.09 -5.64 -1.19
N PHE A 8 -0.35 -4.34 -1.40
CA PHE A 8 0.20 -3.57 -2.51
C PHE A 8 1.35 -2.69 -2.00
N SER A 9 2.60 -3.07 -2.26
CA SER A 9 3.76 -2.37 -1.69
C SER A 9 4.89 -2.16 -2.70
N PRO A 10 4.78 -1.19 -3.61
CA PRO A 10 5.80 -0.97 -4.65
C PRO A 10 7.21 -0.69 -4.12
N THR A 11 7.35 0.06 -3.02
CA THR A 11 8.65 0.47 -2.45
C THR A 11 8.99 -0.20 -1.11
N GLY A 12 8.14 -1.10 -0.63
CA GLY A 12 8.37 -1.86 0.60
C GLY A 12 7.80 -1.25 1.88
N GLY A 13 7.45 0.04 1.92
CA GLY A 13 6.95 0.70 3.13
C GLY A 13 5.63 0.10 3.64
N THR A 14 4.66 -0.09 2.75
CA THR A 14 3.37 -0.73 3.10
C THR A 14 3.58 -2.16 3.59
N LYS A 15 4.48 -2.94 2.95
CA LYS A 15 4.79 -4.30 3.37
C LYS A 15 5.38 -4.35 4.79
N LYS A 16 6.27 -3.44 5.15
CA LYS A 16 6.84 -3.37 6.50
C LYS A 16 5.76 -3.17 7.56
N VAL A 17 4.79 -2.27 7.31
CA VAL A 17 3.64 -2.07 8.21
C VAL A 17 2.77 -3.32 8.29
N ALA A 18 2.44 -3.92 7.15
CA ALA A 18 1.65 -5.15 7.07
C ALA A 18 2.32 -6.30 7.82
N ASP A 19 3.63 -6.47 7.65
CA ASP A 19 4.42 -7.50 8.34
C ASP A 19 4.45 -7.28 9.87
N CYS A 20 4.56 -6.02 10.33
CA CYS A 20 4.47 -5.70 11.77
C CYS A 20 3.12 -6.13 12.37
N LEU A 21 2.01 -5.88 11.68
CA LEU A 21 0.68 -6.27 12.13
C LEU A 21 0.50 -7.80 12.08
N THR A 22 0.81 -8.43 10.94
CA THR A 22 0.58 -9.87 10.76
C THR A 22 1.48 -10.73 11.64
N SER A 23 2.70 -10.28 11.96
CA SER A 23 3.60 -11.02 12.86
C SER A 23 3.13 -11.06 14.32
N ALA A 24 2.22 -10.17 14.71
CA ALA A 24 1.64 -10.09 16.05
C ALA A 24 0.20 -10.65 16.12
N LEU A 25 -0.35 -11.14 15.00
CA LEU A 25 -1.64 -11.85 14.94
C LEU A 25 -1.40 -13.36 14.88
N GLU A 26 -2.36 -14.12 15.41
CA GLU A 26 -2.31 -15.58 15.39
C GLU A 26 -2.73 -16.15 14.04
N GLY A 27 -2.04 -17.17 13.57
CA GLY A 27 -2.36 -17.91 12.35
C GLY A 27 -1.16 -18.12 11.44
N GLU A 28 -1.31 -19.05 10.50
CA GLU A 28 -0.34 -19.25 9.43
C GLU A 28 -0.52 -18.17 8.35
N VAL A 29 0.51 -17.37 8.11
CA VAL A 29 0.45 -16.22 7.21
C VAL A 29 0.71 -16.64 5.76
N THR A 30 -0.26 -16.41 4.89
CA THR A 30 -0.12 -16.50 3.43
C THR A 30 -0.04 -15.10 2.83
N THR A 31 1.03 -14.77 2.11
CA THR A 31 1.18 -13.45 1.47
C THR A 31 0.65 -13.45 0.05
N VAL A 32 -0.19 -12.46 -0.26
CA VAL A 32 -0.70 -12.15 -1.60
C VAL A 32 -0.15 -10.79 -2.02
N ASP A 33 0.80 -10.77 -2.96
CA ASP A 33 1.42 -9.52 -3.44
C ASP A 33 0.59 -8.90 -4.57
N LEU A 34 -0.21 -7.89 -4.26
CA LEU A 34 -0.97 -7.13 -5.26
C LEU A 34 -0.07 -6.32 -6.21
N THR A 35 1.25 -6.23 -5.99
CA THR A 35 2.16 -5.62 -6.97
C THR A 35 2.58 -6.57 -8.09
N ASP A 36 2.42 -7.88 -7.90
CA ASP A 36 2.77 -8.88 -8.92
C ASP A 36 1.72 -8.87 -10.05
N SER A 37 2.13 -8.44 -11.23
CA SER A 37 1.27 -8.40 -12.42
C SER A 37 1.07 -9.76 -13.11
N LYS A 38 1.67 -10.82 -12.57
CA LYS A 38 1.59 -12.19 -13.13
C LYS A 38 0.73 -13.11 -12.28
N LEU A 39 0.41 -12.69 -11.05
CA LEU A 39 -0.41 -13.49 -10.14
C LEU A 39 -1.86 -13.54 -10.64
N ASP A 40 -2.43 -14.72 -10.63
CA ASP A 40 -3.85 -14.94 -10.88
C ASP A 40 -4.64 -14.68 -9.58
N PHE A 41 -5.22 -13.49 -9.46
CA PHE A 41 -5.94 -13.07 -8.26
C PHE A 41 -7.30 -13.75 -8.14
N ASP A 42 -7.91 -14.17 -9.25
CA ASP A 42 -9.18 -14.87 -9.27
C ASP A 42 -9.08 -16.30 -8.68
N SER A 43 -7.90 -16.89 -8.70
CA SER A 43 -7.63 -18.17 -8.05
C SER A 43 -7.55 -18.09 -6.51
N ILE A 44 -7.54 -16.87 -5.93
CA ILE A 44 -7.38 -16.67 -4.49
C ILE A 44 -8.75 -16.62 -3.84
N SER A 45 -9.07 -17.61 -3.04
CA SER A 45 -10.35 -17.75 -2.35
C SER A 45 -10.15 -18.02 -0.87
N LEU A 46 -10.74 -17.16 -0.05
CA LEU A 46 -10.77 -17.29 1.40
C LEU A 46 -12.09 -17.93 1.85
N THR A 47 -12.20 -18.25 3.11
CA THR A 47 -13.42 -18.72 3.76
C THR A 47 -13.77 -17.78 4.92
N LYS A 48 -15.00 -17.85 5.43
CA LYS A 48 -15.46 -17.05 6.58
C LYS A 48 -14.68 -17.34 7.90
N GLU A 49 -13.98 -18.48 7.97
CA GLU A 49 -13.10 -18.85 9.09
C GLU A 49 -11.72 -18.18 8.99
N ASP A 50 -11.38 -17.61 7.84
CA ASP A 50 -10.09 -16.96 7.61
C ASP A 50 -10.13 -15.47 7.97
N ALA A 51 -8.93 -14.89 8.11
CA ALA A 51 -8.78 -13.46 8.28
C ALA A 51 -7.77 -12.90 7.25
N ALA A 52 -7.92 -11.64 6.90
CA ALA A 52 -7.03 -10.95 5.99
C ALA A 52 -6.58 -9.60 6.57
N VAL A 53 -5.30 -9.26 6.40
CA VAL A 53 -4.77 -7.91 6.55
C VAL A 53 -4.59 -7.35 5.14
N ILE A 54 -5.44 -6.41 4.74
CA ILE A 54 -5.44 -5.83 3.39
C ILE A 54 -4.77 -4.46 3.44
N SER A 55 -3.58 -4.35 2.86
CA SER A 55 -2.71 -3.19 3.04
C SER A 55 -2.38 -2.49 1.72
N VAL A 56 -2.68 -1.19 1.64
CA VAL A 56 -2.41 -0.37 0.47
C VAL A 56 -1.74 0.96 0.85
N PRO A 57 -0.91 1.55 -0.03
CA PRO A 57 -0.45 2.92 0.17
C PRO A 57 -1.54 3.93 -0.23
N SER A 58 -1.50 5.11 0.38
CA SER A 58 -2.32 6.25 -0.03
C SER A 58 -1.64 7.04 -1.14
N TYR A 59 -2.22 7.04 -2.34
CA TYR A 59 -1.75 7.83 -3.48
C TYR A 59 -2.68 9.02 -3.72
N GLY A 60 -2.23 10.19 -3.27
CA GLY A 60 -3.04 11.41 -3.35
C GLY A 60 -4.33 11.36 -2.53
N GLY A 61 -4.39 10.53 -1.47
CA GLY A 61 -5.57 10.34 -0.63
C GLY A 61 -6.58 9.33 -1.18
N ARG A 62 -6.15 8.44 -2.09
CA ARG A 62 -6.96 7.41 -2.74
C ARG A 62 -6.22 6.07 -2.74
N VAL A 63 -6.97 4.99 -2.86
CA VAL A 63 -6.41 3.66 -3.16
C VAL A 63 -5.79 3.68 -4.56
N PRO A 64 -4.58 3.11 -4.79
CA PRO A 64 -4.09 2.92 -6.15
C PRO A 64 -5.05 2.07 -6.98
N ALA A 65 -5.51 2.59 -8.12
CA ALA A 65 -6.56 1.94 -8.93
C ALA A 65 -6.24 0.48 -9.26
N VAL A 66 -4.98 0.18 -9.62
CA VAL A 66 -4.52 -1.19 -9.89
C VAL A 66 -4.59 -2.10 -8.65
N ALA A 67 -4.46 -1.56 -7.43
CA ALA A 67 -4.61 -2.35 -6.22
C ALA A 67 -6.09 -2.67 -5.95
N ALA A 68 -6.99 -1.72 -6.14
CA ALA A 68 -8.43 -1.92 -6.03
C ALA A 68 -8.93 -2.93 -7.09
N GLU A 69 -8.49 -2.80 -8.35
CA GLU A 69 -8.81 -3.70 -9.44
C GLU A 69 -8.39 -5.16 -9.14
N ARG A 70 -7.17 -5.36 -8.62
CA ARG A 70 -6.69 -6.70 -8.27
C ARG A 70 -7.35 -7.27 -7.02
N LEU A 71 -7.64 -6.42 -6.04
CA LEU A 71 -8.38 -6.84 -4.85
C LEU A 71 -9.80 -7.30 -5.21
N SER A 72 -10.46 -6.65 -6.19
CA SER A 72 -11.81 -7.04 -6.62
C SER A 72 -11.89 -8.42 -7.29
N GLN A 73 -10.75 -9.00 -7.68
CA GLN A 73 -10.65 -10.36 -8.22
C GLN A 73 -10.47 -11.42 -7.13
N VAL A 74 -10.09 -11.03 -5.91
CA VAL A 74 -9.94 -11.95 -4.77
C VAL A 74 -11.31 -12.27 -4.18
N HIS A 75 -11.56 -13.55 -3.88
CA HIS A 75 -12.83 -14.00 -3.31
C HIS A 75 -12.75 -14.03 -1.77
N GLY A 76 -13.25 -12.99 -1.12
CA GLY A 76 -13.26 -12.87 0.34
C GLY A 76 -14.21 -13.82 1.05
N ASN A 77 -15.38 -14.15 0.44
CA ASN A 77 -16.38 -15.13 0.93
C ASN A 77 -16.76 -14.97 2.42
N GLY A 78 -16.85 -13.73 2.90
CA GLY A 78 -17.15 -13.42 4.29
C GLY A 78 -15.96 -13.51 5.25
N ALA A 79 -14.73 -13.66 4.76
CA ALA A 79 -13.53 -13.58 5.59
C ALA A 79 -13.42 -12.21 6.28
N ARG A 80 -12.92 -12.21 7.51
CA ARG A 80 -12.74 -11.00 8.31
C ARG A 80 -11.53 -10.23 7.81
N ALA A 81 -11.68 -8.91 7.62
CA ALA A 81 -10.62 -8.07 7.10
C ALA A 81 -10.22 -6.95 8.07
N VAL A 82 -8.91 -6.78 8.23
CA VAL A 82 -8.25 -5.61 8.80
C VAL A 82 -7.75 -4.76 7.66
N LEU A 83 -8.28 -3.56 7.52
CA LEU A 83 -7.94 -2.64 6.44
C LEU A 83 -6.77 -1.75 6.84
N VAL A 84 -5.73 -1.65 6.03
CA VAL A 84 -4.54 -0.89 6.38
C VAL A 84 -4.20 0.10 5.28
N CYS A 85 -4.27 1.38 5.62
CA CYS A 85 -3.79 2.46 4.78
C CYS A 85 -2.42 2.94 5.24
N VAL A 86 -1.43 2.94 4.36
CA VAL A 86 -0.08 3.42 4.67
C VAL A 86 0.22 4.70 3.89
N TYR A 87 0.62 5.76 4.59
CA TYR A 87 0.86 7.05 3.97
C TYR A 87 2.18 7.70 4.41
N GLY A 88 2.69 8.59 3.55
CA GLY A 88 3.98 9.27 3.72
C GLY A 88 3.89 10.53 4.57
N ASN A 89 3.26 10.48 5.75
CA ASN A 89 3.16 11.57 6.74
C ASN A 89 2.36 12.82 6.30
N ARG A 90 1.74 12.85 5.09
CA ARG A 90 0.90 13.98 4.68
C ARG A 90 -0.53 13.84 5.21
N ALA A 91 -1.32 12.99 4.58
CA ALA A 91 -2.69 12.60 4.92
C ALA A 91 -3.09 11.40 4.06
N TYR A 92 -4.01 10.60 4.57
CA TYR A 92 -4.58 9.45 3.82
C TYR A 92 -5.99 9.74 3.26
N GLU A 93 -6.62 10.82 3.72
CA GLU A 93 -7.91 11.35 3.23
C GLU A 93 -8.96 10.23 3.05
N ASP A 94 -9.40 9.91 1.83
CA ASP A 94 -10.46 8.93 1.58
C ASP A 94 -9.94 7.51 1.33
N THR A 95 -8.63 7.25 1.50
CA THR A 95 -8.03 5.95 1.18
C THR A 95 -8.63 4.79 2.00
N LEU A 96 -8.87 4.98 3.31
CA LEU A 96 -9.43 3.91 4.14
C LEU A 96 -10.89 3.60 3.78
N VAL A 97 -11.71 4.61 3.59
CA VAL A 97 -13.12 4.42 3.23
C VAL A 97 -13.29 3.84 1.82
N GLU A 98 -12.39 4.17 0.89
CA GLU A 98 -12.33 3.55 -0.43
C GLU A 98 -11.86 2.09 -0.36
N LEU A 99 -10.87 1.80 0.50
CA LEU A 99 -10.42 0.42 0.72
C LEU A 99 -11.50 -0.44 1.36
N GLU A 100 -12.31 0.14 2.25
CA GLU A 100 -13.47 -0.55 2.82
C GLU A 100 -14.47 -0.96 1.75
N ASP A 101 -14.84 -0.04 0.87
CA ASP A 101 -15.78 -0.32 -0.21
C ASP A 101 -15.23 -1.37 -1.18
N ALA A 102 -13.92 -1.31 -1.50
CA ALA A 102 -13.26 -2.31 -2.34
C ALA A 102 -13.22 -3.70 -1.67
N ALA A 103 -12.94 -3.76 -0.38
CA ALA A 103 -12.93 -5.00 0.38
C ALA A 103 -14.34 -5.61 0.50
N LYS A 104 -15.36 -4.79 0.77
CA LYS A 104 -16.77 -5.23 0.78
C LYS A 104 -17.20 -5.78 -0.58
N GLN A 105 -16.81 -5.11 -1.68
CA GLN A 105 -17.09 -5.58 -3.04
C GLN A 105 -16.42 -6.93 -3.33
N ALA A 106 -15.23 -7.17 -2.80
CA ALA A 106 -14.51 -8.44 -2.89
C ALA A 106 -15.02 -9.52 -1.91
N GLY A 107 -16.08 -9.24 -1.15
CA GLY A 107 -16.76 -10.19 -0.24
C GLY A 107 -16.11 -10.31 1.13
N PHE A 108 -15.28 -9.34 1.56
CA PHE A 108 -14.73 -9.30 2.91
C PHE A 108 -15.66 -8.58 3.90
N GLN A 109 -15.55 -8.95 5.18
CA GLN A 109 -16.19 -8.26 6.29
C GLN A 109 -15.15 -7.46 7.06
N SER A 110 -15.21 -6.13 7.01
CA SER A 110 -14.28 -5.25 7.71
C SER A 110 -14.56 -5.27 9.21
N ILE A 111 -13.55 -5.57 10.02
CA ILE A 111 -13.65 -5.62 11.49
C ILE A 111 -12.76 -4.59 12.19
N ALA A 112 -11.73 -4.11 11.53
CA ALA A 112 -10.82 -3.09 12.02
C ALA A 112 -10.19 -2.33 10.85
N ALA A 113 -9.74 -1.10 11.12
CA ALA A 113 -8.94 -0.36 10.16
C ALA A 113 -7.75 0.33 10.86
N VAL A 114 -6.64 0.47 10.13
CA VAL A 114 -5.40 1.09 10.60
C VAL A 114 -4.93 2.11 9.59
N ALA A 115 -4.64 3.33 10.05
CA ALA A 115 -3.85 4.30 9.29
C ALA A 115 -2.43 4.34 9.85
N ALA A 116 -1.43 3.98 9.05
CA ALA A 116 -0.04 3.91 9.49
C ALA A 116 0.89 4.74 8.63
N VAL A 117 1.98 5.21 9.23
CA VAL A 117 2.96 6.05 8.55
C VAL A 117 4.17 5.23 8.13
N ALA A 118 4.62 5.44 6.88
CA ALA A 118 5.89 4.92 6.39
C ALA A 118 6.65 6.02 5.63
N GLU A 119 7.93 5.75 5.35
CA GLU A 119 8.75 6.65 4.53
C GLU A 119 8.04 7.02 3.23
N HIS A 120 7.99 8.31 2.92
CA HIS A 120 7.30 8.80 1.73
C HIS A 120 7.99 8.31 0.45
N SER A 121 7.29 7.57 -0.40
CA SER A 121 7.87 6.88 -1.57
C SER A 121 8.54 7.81 -2.59
N ILE A 122 8.12 9.08 -2.70
CA ILE A 122 8.64 10.07 -3.63
C ILE A 122 9.65 10.98 -2.92
N ALA A 123 9.24 11.66 -1.84
CA ALA A 123 10.04 12.63 -1.10
C ALA A 123 10.57 11.98 0.19
N ARG A 124 11.55 11.10 0.04
CA ARG A 124 12.03 10.15 1.07
C ARG A 124 12.58 10.77 2.34
N GLN A 125 12.87 12.10 2.35
CA GLN A 125 13.22 12.84 3.54
C GLN A 125 12.08 12.99 4.56
N PHE A 126 10.81 12.79 4.13
CA PHE A 126 9.66 12.81 5.02
C PHE A 126 9.37 11.41 5.54
N ALA A 127 9.14 11.33 6.84
CA ALA A 127 8.99 10.07 7.57
C ALA A 127 10.15 9.08 7.28
N ALA A 128 11.36 9.59 7.06
CA ALA A 128 12.52 8.78 6.73
C ALA A 128 12.75 7.69 7.79
N GLY A 129 12.99 6.46 7.33
CA GLY A 129 13.23 5.30 8.19
C GLY A 129 11.98 4.69 8.85
N ARG A 130 10.78 5.26 8.66
CA ARG A 130 9.52 4.70 9.19
C ARG A 130 8.98 3.56 8.30
N PRO A 131 8.27 2.57 8.93
CA PRO A 131 8.02 2.43 10.36
C PRO A 131 9.30 2.19 11.16
N ASP A 132 9.45 2.92 12.27
CA ASP A 132 10.54 2.78 13.23
C ASP A 132 10.11 1.92 14.45
N SER A 133 10.92 1.86 15.50
CA SER A 133 10.63 1.07 16.70
C SER A 133 9.38 1.56 17.46
N GLN A 134 9.10 2.87 17.45
CA GLN A 134 7.90 3.44 18.05
C GLN A 134 6.66 3.03 17.26
N ASP A 135 6.72 3.11 15.93
CA ASP A 135 5.64 2.65 15.07
C ASP A 135 5.39 1.14 15.23
N ALA A 136 6.46 0.35 15.30
CA ALA A 136 6.37 -1.09 15.49
C ALA A 136 5.70 -1.44 16.82
N ALA A 137 6.00 -0.73 17.91
CA ALA A 137 5.34 -0.89 19.19
C ALA A 137 3.85 -0.56 19.13
N GLN A 138 3.47 0.57 18.51
CA GLN A 138 2.07 0.94 18.32
C GLN A 138 1.32 -0.11 17.47
N LEU A 139 1.89 -0.56 16.36
CA LEU A 139 1.28 -1.57 15.50
C LEU A 139 1.12 -2.92 16.20
N SER A 140 2.08 -3.30 17.07
CA SER A 140 1.97 -4.49 17.90
C SER A 140 0.82 -4.38 18.91
N ASP A 141 0.62 -3.22 19.52
CA ASP A 141 -0.51 -3.00 20.45
C ASP A 141 -1.86 -2.96 19.71
N PHE A 142 -1.90 -2.42 18.50
CA PHE A 142 -3.09 -2.51 17.64
C PHE A 142 -3.41 -3.97 17.28
N ALA A 143 -2.40 -4.76 16.94
CA ALA A 143 -2.58 -6.16 16.61
C ALA A 143 -3.17 -6.96 17.79
N LYS A 144 -2.76 -6.67 19.04
CA LYS A 144 -3.35 -7.31 20.24
C LYS A 144 -4.84 -6.99 20.37
N GLN A 145 -5.24 -5.73 20.16
CA GLN A 145 -6.65 -5.31 20.21
C GLN A 145 -7.46 -5.96 19.07
N ILE A 146 -6.89 -6.03 17.87
CA ILE A 146 -7.49 -6.71 16.71
C ILE A 146 -7.63 -8.22 16.99
N GLN A 147 -6.59 -8.86 17.56
CA GLN A 147 -6.62 -10.27 17.93
C GLN A 147 -7.72 -10.57 18.96
N HIS A 148 -7.89 -9.68 19.95
CA HIS A 148 -8.98 -9.79 20.92
C HIS A 148 -10.35 -9.75 20.22
N LYS A 149 -10.56 -8.78 19.33
CA LYS A 149 -11.80 -8.65 18.56
C LYS A 149 -12.08 -9.88 17.68
N LEU A 150 -11.02 -10.45 17.08
CA LEU A 150 -11.10 -11.70 16.31
C LEU A 150 -11.51 -12.89 17.18
N SER A 151 -10.93 -13.01 18.40
CA SER A 151 -11.20 -14.12 19.31
C SER A 151 -12.60 -14.09 19.90
N GLU A 152 -13.16 -12.91 20.14
CA GLU A 152 -14.55 -12.72 20.60
C GLU A 152 -15.59 -12.89 19.49
N ASN A 153 -15.16 -13.14 18.25
CA ASN A 153 -16.02 -13.16 17.06
C ASN A 153 -16.87 -11.88 16.93
N ASN A 154 -16.30 -10.74 17.37
CA ASN A 154 -16.96 -9.45 17.27
C ASN A 154 -16.84 -8.91 15.83
N LEU A 155 -17.96 -8.89 15.15
CA LEU A 155 -18.06 -8.49 13.73
C LEU A 155 -18.54 -7.04 13.56
N THR A 156 -18.47 -6.21 14.59
CA THR A 156 -18.82 -4.79 14.49
C THR A 156 -17.89 -4.11 13.48
N GLU A 157 -18.48 -3.43 12.51
CA GLU A 157 -17.71 -2.64 11.53
C GLU A 157 -17.06 -1.43 12.20
N PRO A 158 -15.79 -1.10 11.84
CA PRO A 158 -15.12 0.07 12.36
C PRO A 158 -15.70 1.37 11.80
N ALA A 159 -15.71 2.43 12.61
CA ALA A 159 -16.06 3.77 12.13
C ALA A 159 -14.87 4.40 11.37
N ILE A 160 -14.80 4.22 10.07
CA ILE A 160 -13.68 4.64 9.22
C ILE A 160 -13.88 6.09 8.76
N PRO A 161 -12.88 6.99 8.95
CA PRO A 161 -12.95 8.35 8.46
C PRO A 161 -12.77 8.41 6.94
N GLY A 162 -13.43 9.39 6.30
CA GLY A 162 -13.37 9.66 4.87
C GLY A 162 -14.69 10.14 4.31
N ASN A 163 -14.72 10.48 3.04
CA ASN A 163 -15.88 11.02 2.36
C ASN A 163 -16.38 10.07 1.26
N ARG A 164 -17.71 10.00 1.11
CA ARG A 164 -18.39 9.46 -0.07
C ARG A 164 -19.29 10.56 -0.64
N PRO A 165 -19.08 11.03 -1.89
CA PRO A 165 -18.09 10.55 -2.87
C PRO A 165 -16.65 10.91 -2.49
N TYR A 166 -15.71 10.06 -2.89
CA TYR A 166 -14.28 10.27 -2.65
C TYR A 166 -13.78 11.51 -3.39
N LYS A 167 -12.70 12.10 -2.88
CA LYS A 167 -11.98 13.15 -3.61
C LYS A 167 -11.56 12.66 -5.01
N LYS A 168 -11.35 13.59 -5.93
CA LYS A 168 -10.84 13.26 -7.26
C LYS A 168 -9.45 12.62 -7.15
N ALA A 169 -9.24 11.52 -7.87
CA ALA A 169 -7.94 10.91 -7.96
C ALA A 169 -6.93 11.88 -8.55
N GLY A 170 -5.76 11.96 -7.94
CA GLY A 170 -4.65 12.78 -8.39
C GLY A 170 -3.35 11.98 -8.32
N GLY A 171 -2.39 12.32 -9.16
CA GLY A 171 -1.08 11.69 -9.18
C GLY A 171 0.03 12.74 -9.16
N ALA A 172 1.23 12.34 -8.76
CA ALA A 172 2.39 13.24 -8.74
C ALA A 172 2.90 13.57 -10.16
N GLY A 173 2.45 12.85 -11.19
CA GLY A 173 2.91 13.02 -12.57
C GLY A 173 4.43 12.79 -12.76
N LEU A 174 5.08 12.19 -11.76
CA LEU A 174 6.50 11.91 -11.74
C LEU A 174 6.78 10.56 -12.38
N VAL A 175 7.22 10.56 -13.62
CA VAL A 175 7.62 9.34 -14.32
C VAL A 175 9.13 9.17 -14.23
N PRO A 176 9.64 8.13 -13.51
CA PRO A 176 11.08 7.89 -13.43
C PRO A 176 11.65 7.47 -14.79
N LYS A 177 12.72 8.13 -15.22
CA LYS A 177 13.41 7.84 -16.48
C LYS A 177 14.78 7.20 -16.20
N PRO A 178 15.29 6.37 -17.13
CA PRO A 178 16.64 5.83 -17.01
C PRO A 178 17.68 6.91 -17.24
N THR A 179 18.81 6.77 -16.55
CA THR A 179 20.01 7.59 -16.75
C THR A 179 20.97 6.92 -17.73
N LYS A 180 22.12 7.53 -17.99
CA LYS A 180 23.18 6.95 -18.84
C LYS A 180 23.79 5.66 -18.28
N GLU A 181 23.70 5.46 -16.97
CA GLU A 181 24.18 4.27 -16.26
C GLU A 181 23.27 3.04 -16.47
N CYS A 182 22.17 3.18 -17.21
CA CYS A 182 21.23 2.08 -17.47
C CYS A 182 21.83 1.02 -18.39
N VAL A 183 22.06 -0.17 -17.86
CA VAL A 183 22.59 -1.34 -18.59
C VAL A 183 21.50 -2.19 -19.24
N ARG A 184 20.23 -1.78 -19.23
CA ARG A 184 19.07 -2.47 -19.83
C ARG A 184 18.83 -3.88 -19.28
N CYS A 185 19.10 -4.12 -17.99
CA CYS A 185 18.92 -5.43 -17.35
C CYS A 185 17.45 -5.90 -17.24
N GLY A 186 16.47 -5.04 -17.52
CA GLY A 186 15.04 -5.41 -17.54
C GLY A 186 14.35 -5.51 -16.19
N VAL A 187 15.05 -5.51 -15.03
CA VAL A 187 14.48 -5.69 -13.70
C VAL A 187 13.32 -4.71 -13.43
N CYS A 188 13.47 -3.44 -13.80
CA CYS A 188 12.42 -2.42 -13.61
C CYS A 188 11.17 -2.67 -14.46
N ALA A 189 11.31 -3.22 -15.68
CA ALA A 189 10.19 -3.58 -16.55
C ALA A 189 9.43 -4.80 -16.00
N GLN A 190 10.17 -5.83 -15.58
CA GLN A 190 9.57 -7.05 -15.01
C GLN A 190 8.84 -6.78 -13.69
N SER A 191 9.33 -5.81 -12.90
CA SER A 191 8.77 -5.49 -11.58
C SER A 191 7.70 -4.39 -11.64
N CYS A 192 7.42 -3.79 -12.80
CA CYS A 192 6.45 -2.70 -12.91
C CYS A 192 5.02 -3.22 -12.70
N PRO A 193 4.30 -2.77 -11.66
CA PRO A 193 2.97 -3.30 -11.34
C PRO A 193 1.93 -2.99 -12.43
N VAL A 194 2.13 -1.94 -13.21
CA VAL A 194 1.24 -1.51 -14.31
C VAL A 194 1.88 -1.73 -15.70
N GLN A 195 3.04 -2.41 -15.76
CA GLN A 195 3.75 -2.72 -17.00
C GLN A 195 4.01 -1.50 -17.91
N ALA A 196 4.15 -0.31 -17.33
CA ALA A 196 4.42 0.94 -18.05
C ALA A 196 5.82 1.03 -18.65
N ILE A 197 6.70 0.06 -18.40
CA ILE A 197 8.09 0.04 -18.91
C ILE A 197 8.20 -1.08 -19.92
N ASP A 198 8.67 -0.73 -21.12
CA ASP A 198 8.86 -1.68 -22.21
C ASP A 198 9.86 -2.78 -21.80
N LYS A 199 9.53 -4.04 -22.09
CA LYS A 199 10.32 -5.22 -21.66
C LYS A 199 11.55 -5.42 -22.56
N GLU A 200 11.48 -5.01 -23.83
CA GLU A 200 12.58 -5.15 -24.78
C GLU A 200 13.52 -3.95 -24.71
N ASP A 201 12.98 -2.75 -24.55
CA ASP A 201 13.76 -1.54 -24.31
C ASP A 201 13.32 -0.81 -23.04
N PRO A 202 13.89 -1.14 -21.87
CA PRO A 202 13.52 -0.52 -20.58
C PRO A 202 13.76 1.01 -20.52
N LYS A 203 14.32 1.62 -21.58
CA LYS A 203 14.40 3.08 -21.70
C LYS A 203 13.09 3.71 -22.11
N LYS A 204 12.19 2.96 -22.76
CA LYS A 204 10.85 3.41 -23.13
C LYS A 204 9.91 3.23 -21.94
N VAL A 205 9.13 4.26 -21.66
CA VAL A 205 8.14 4.28 -20.59
C VAL A 205 6.86 4.91 -21.11
N ASP A 206 5.74 4.23 -20.91
CA ASP A 206 4.42 4.82 -21.09
C ASP A 206 4.10 5.74 -19.92
N ASP A 207 4.17 7.04 -20.16
CA ASP A 207 3.96 8.08 -19.15
C ASP A 207 2.49 8.12 -18.69
N LYS A 208 1.54 7.67 -19.53
CA LYS A 208 0.11 7.64 -19.19
C LYS A 208 -0.25 6.45 -18.31
N ALA A 209 0.39 5.30 -18.52
CA ALA A 209 0.21 4.12 -17.70
C ALA A 209 0.95 4.22 -16.36
N CYS A 210 1.97 5.08 -16.25
CA CYS A 210 2.80 5.18 -15.04
C CYS A 210 2.05 5.81 -13.87
N ILE A 211 1.91 5.07 -12.77
CA ILE A 211 1.26 5.52 -11.52
C ILE A 211 2.22 6.20 -10.53
N SER A 212 3.42 6.56 -10.91
CA SER A 212 4.43 7.24 -10.06
C SER A 212 4.76 6.50 -8.75
N CYS A 213 4.69 5.18 -8.72
CA CYS A 213 4.87 4.35 -7.52
C CYS A 213 6.33 4.22 -7.06
N MET A 214 7.28 4.68 -7.84
CA MET A 214 8.73 4.63 -7.59
C MET A 214 9.34 3.21 -7.47
N ARG A 215 8.60 2.13 -7.76
CA ARG A 215 9.13 0.76 -7.68
C ARG A 215 10.36 0.56 -8.58
N CYS A 216 10.32 1.10 -9.80
CA CYS A 216 11.43 0.98 -10.74
C CYS A 216 12.72 1.67 -10.26
N ILE A 217 12.63 2.66 -9.36
CA ILE A 217 13.77 3.26 -8.68
C ILE A 217 14.28 2.31 -7.59
N SER A 218 13.38 1.80 -6.75
CA SER A 218 13.75 0.99 -5.58
C SER A 218 14.34 -0.38 -5.94
N VAL A 219 13.92 -0.97 -7.08
CA VAL A 219 14.41 -2.30 -7.51
C VAL A 219 15.61 -2.22 -8.47
N CYS A 220 16.04 -1.03 -8.88
CA CYS A 220 17.14 -0.89 -9.83
C CYS A 220 18.49 -1.22 -9.20
N PRO A 221 19.16 -2.34 -9.54
CA PRO A 221 20.44 -2.73 -8.92
C PRO A 221 21.58 -1.77 -9.27
N HIS A 222 21.41 -0.95 -10.32
CA HIS A 222 22.41 0.02 -10.79
C HIS A 222 22.08 1.47 -10.39
N ALA A 223 21.02 1.70 -9.58
CA ALA A 223 20.52 3.04 -9.25
C ALA A 223 20.34 3.97 -10.48
N ALA A 224 20.09 3.36 -11.66
CA ALA A 224 20.06 4.01 -12.97
C ALA A 224 18.66 4.50 -13.36
N ARG A 225 17.69 4.56 -12.42
CA ARG A 225 16.39 5.19 -12.64
C ARG A 225 16.20 6.34 -11.65
N LYS A 226 15.75 7.48 -12.16
CA LYS A 226 15.57 8.69 -11.33
C LYS A 226 14.30 9.44 -11.76
N ALA A 227 13.63 10.05 -10.79
CA ALA A 227 12.61 11.05 -11.03
C ALA A 227 13.28 12.37 -11.43
N ASN A 228 12.54 13.23 -12.14
CA ASN A 228 13.05 14.56 -12.51
C ASN A 228 13.38 15.35 -11.22
N PRO A 229 14.63 15.83 -11.03
CA PRO A 229 15.06 16.47 -9.78
C PRO A 229 14.34 17.81 -9.53
N VAL A 230 14.00 18.57 -10.57
CA VAL A 230 13.28 19.84 -10.41
C VAL A 230 11.86 19.59 -9.92
N MET A 231 11.15 18.63 -10.51
CA MET A 231 9.81 18.24 -10.05
C MET A 231 9.85 17.64 -8.65
N LEU A 232 10.87 16.83 -8.33
CA LEU A 232 11.04 16.26 -6.99
C LEU A 232 11.26 17.36 -5.95
N SER A 233 12.06 18.38 -6.26
CA SER A 233 12.28 19.55 -5.38
C SER A 233 11.00 20.35 -5.17
N ALA A 234 10.18 20.54 -6.23
CA ALA A 234 8.90 21.22 -6.12
C ALA A 234 7.93 20.43 -5.21
N VAL A 235 7.81 19.12 -5.41
CA VAL A 235 7.00 18.24 -4.54
C VAL A 235 7.48 18.29 -3.11
N SER A 236 8.78 18.23 -2.88
CA SER A 236 9.38 18.31 -1.54
C SER A 236 9.06 19.64 -0.83
N LEU A 237 9.12 20.74 -1.56
CA LEU A 237 8.75 22.06 -1.03
C LEU A 237 7.27 22.15 -0.64
N MET A 238 6.38 21.64 -1.49
CA MET A 238 4.95 21.60 -1.20
C MET A 238 4.62 20.73 0.03
N LEU A 239 5.32 19.61 0.19
CA LEU A 239 5.11 18.67 1.30
C LEU A 239 5.72 19.16 2.62
N LYS A 240 6.74 20.02 2.59
CA LYS A 240 7.50 20.46 3.77
C LYS A 240 6.58 20.97 4.90
N LYS A 241 5.58 21.78 4.58
CA LYS A 241 4.67 22.36 5.60
C LYS A 241 3.77 21.30 6.27
N VAL A 242 3.36 20.27 5.54
CA VAL A 242 2.35 19.30 5.99
C VAL A 242 2.92 17.94 6.42
N CYS A 243 4.22 17.71 6.16
CA CYS A 243 4.92 16.49 6.52
C CYS A 243 6.04 16.68 7.56
N SER A 244 6.21 17.92 8.10
CA SER A 244 7.31 18.22 9.03
C SER A 244 7.12 17.62 10.42
N GLU A 245 5.87 17.58 10.90
CA GLU A 245 5.53 17.03 12.20
C GLU A 245 5.30 15.54 12.11
N ARG A 246 5.77 14.79 13.14
CA ARG A 246 5.50 13.37 13.26
C ARG A 246 4.01 13.15 13.47
N LYS A 247 3.41 12.29 12.67
CA LYS A 247 2.05 11.79 12.87
C LYS A 247 2.12 10.38 13.43
N GLU A 248 1.20 10.05 14.31
CA GLU A 248 1.09 8.74 14.91
C GLU A 248 0.25 7.81 14.02
N CYS A 249 0.33 6.49 14.28
CA CYS A 249 -0.57 5.54 13.68
C CYS A 249 -1.94 5.60 14.38
N GLU A 250 -3.00 5.24 13.68
CA GLU A 250 -4.38 5.30 14.18
C GLU A 250 -5.04 3.93 14.02
N LEU A 251 -5.84 3.52 15.01
CA LEU A 251 -6.64 2.28 15.00
C LEU A 251 -8.13 2.63 15.10
N PHE A 252 -8.93 1.96 14.29
CA PHE A 252 -10.40 2.03 14.28
C PHE A 252 -10.96 0.62 14.47
N LEU A 253 -11.81 0.45 15.50
CA LEU A 253 -12.41 -0.84 15.90
C LEU A 253 -13.94 -0.80 15.84
#